data_942e63446809bf0a0b3f4b5b9a34afa5
#
_entry.id   942e63446809bf0a0b3f4b5b9a34afa5
#
_cell.length_a   1.000
_cell.length_b   1.000
_cell.length_c   1.000
_cell.angle_alpha   90.00
_cell.angle_beta   90.00
_cell.angle_gamma   90.00
#
_symmetry.space_group_name_H-M   'P 1'
#
loop_
_entity.id
_entity.type
_entity.pdbx_description
1 polymer ?
#
loop_
_entity_poly.entity_id
_entity_poly.type
_entity_poly.pdbx_seq_one_letter_code
_entity_poly.pdbx_strand_id
1 'polypeptide(L)'
;MNILVVEDEAIVAMEIEQILLGAGHHVVGIADDQREAVAIAKAAKPDMALIDMRLADGESGLDVATALGHLGVRSTFFTRTFPRQDGNGVALGYLHKRFGDRGLLDSVEVIRALIDGTIPASLPPTLHIFDAPMQKKISGK
;
A
#
# COMPACT_ATOMS: atom_id res chain seq x y z
N MET A 1 9.58 -5.54 7.29
CA MET A 1 8.28 -4.97 7.66
C MET A 1 7.20 -6.02 7.42
N ASN A 2 6.17 -6.05 8.24
CA ASN A 2 5.05 -6.98 8.10
C ASN A 2 3.96 -6.33 7.25
N ILE A 3 3.65 -6.95 6.12
CA ILE A 3 2.79 -6.37 5.10
C ILE A 3 1.59 -7.28 4.81
N LEU A 4 0.40 -6.67 4.80
CA LEU A 4 -0.82 -7.30 4.32
C LEU A 4 -1.04 -6.89 2.87
N VAL A 5 -1.35 -7.84 2.00
CA VAL A 5 -1.67 -7.57 0.60
C VAL A 5 -3.16 -7.82 0.38
N VAL A 6 -3.87 -6.84 -0.16
CA VAL A 6 -5.30 -6.95 -0.48
C VAL A 6 -5.46 -6.87 -1.99
N GLU A 7 -5.64 -8.02 -2.61
CA GLU A 7 -5.73 -8.17 -4.05
C GLU A 7 -6.51 -9.46 -4.38
N ASP A 8 -7.52 -9.35 -5.22
CA ASP A 8 -8.35 -10.49 -5.60
C ASP A 8 -7.79 -11.31 -6.78
N GLU A 9 -6.89 -10.74 -7.57
CA GLU A 9 -6.22 -11.47 -8.64
C GLU A 9 -5.03 -12.24 -8.05
N ALA A 10 -5.16 -13.56 -7.94
CA ALA A 10 -4.17 -14.41 -7.30
C ALA A 10 -2.76 -14.26 -7.88
N ILE A 11 -2.65 -14.13 -9.20
CA ILE A 11 -1.35 -14.00 -9.86
C ILE A 11 -0.66 -12.69 -9.45
N VAL A 12 -1.40 -11.59 -9.43
CA VAL A 12 -0.86 -10.28 -9.03
C VAL A 12 -0.43 -10.31 -7.57
N ALA A 13 -1.27 -10.87 -6.69
CA ALA A 13 -0.94 -11.00 -5.28
C ALA A 13 0.32 -11.83 -5.05
N MET A 14 0.47 -12.93 -5.77
CA MET A 14 1.65 -13.80 -5.67
C MET A 14 2.92 -13.11 -6.16
N GLU A 15 2.83 -12.33 -7.23
CA GLU A 15 3.97 -11.56 -7.74
C GLU A 15 4.44 -10.54 -6.70
N ILE A 16 3.51 -9.81 -6.11
CA ILE A 16 3.82 -8.84 -5.05
C ILE A 16 4.47 -9.57 -3.86
N GLU A 17 3.90 -10.68 -3.43
CA GLU A 17 4.45 -11.47 -2.33
C GLU A 17 5.88 -11.91 -2.61
N GLN A 18 6.16 -12.43 -3.80
CA GLN A 18 7.49 -12.88 -4.18
C GLN A 18 8.52 -11.76 -4.13
N ILE A 19 8.15 -10.59 -4.63
CA ILE A 19 9.03 -9.42 -4.63
C ILE A 19 9.35 -8.99 -3.20
N LEU A 20 8.34 -8.91 -2.36
CA LEU A 20 8.49 -8.48 -0.96
C LEU A 20 9.31 -9.48 -0.16
N LEU A 21 9.05 -10.77 -0.31
CA LEU A 21 9.80 -11.82 0.38
C LEU A 21 11.28 -11.81 -0.03
N GLY A 22 11.56 -11.60 -1.32
CA GLY A 22 12.93 -11.53 -1.82
C GLY A 22 13.73 -10.38 -1.22
N ALA A 23 13.08 -9.35 -0.73
CA ALA A 23 13.72 -8.20 -0.10
C ALA A 23 13.72 -8.29 1.44
N GLY A 24 13.28 -9.40 2.00
CA GLY A 24 13.30 -9.62 3.45
C GLY A 24 12.06 -9.14 4.19
N HIS A 25 11.01 -8.71 3.47
CA HIS A 25 9.75 -8.37 4.11
C HIS A 25 8.91 -9.63 4.37
N HIS A 26 8.04 -9.55 5.34
CA HIS A 26 7.10 -10.63 5.67
C HIS A 26 5.71 -10.26 5.19
N VAL A 27 5.09 -11.12 4.38
CA VAL A 27 3.70 -10.96 3.95
C VAL A 27 2.84 -11.77 4.92
N VAL A 28 2.08 -11.08 5.77
CA VAL A 28 1.29 -11.73 6.82
C VAL A 28 0.02 -12.39 6.29
N GLY A 29 -0.39 -12.03 5.09
CA GLY A 29 -1.53 -12.65 4.42
C GLY A 29 -1.88 -11.92 3.15
N ILE A 30 -2.70 -12.59 2.35
CA ILE A 30 -3.28 -12.05 1.12
C ILE A 30 -4.79 -12.15 1.28
N ALA A 31 -5.48 -11.01 1.17
CA ALA A 31 -6.92 -10.92 1.32
C ALA A 31 -7.59 -10.60 -0.01
N ASP A 32 -8.74 -11.20 -0.27
CA ASP A 32 -9.54 -10.95 -1.47
C ASP A 32 -10.52 -9.79 -1.28
N ASP A 33 -10.92 -9.52 -0.04
CA ASP A 33 -11.97 -8.56 0.27
C ASP A 33 -11.72 -7.90 1.63
N GLN A 34 -12.60 -6.97 1.98
CA GLN A 34 -12.51 -6.23 3.24
C GLN A 34 -12.62 -7.14 4.46
N ARG A 35 -13.54 -8.09 4.45
CA ARG A 35 -13.77 -8.99 5.59
C ARG A 35 -12.52 -9.79 5.92
N GLU A 36 -11.90 -10.39 4.90
CA GLU A 36 -10.68 -11.16 5.05
C GLU A 36 -9.52 -10.27 5.48
N ALA A 37 -9.40 -9.07 4.90
CA ALA A 37 -8.36 -8.11 5.26
C ALA A 37 -8.45 -7.72 6.74
N VAL A 38 -9.64 -7.41 7.22
CA VAL A 38 -9.86 -7.05 8.62
C VAL A 38 -9.51 -8.21 9.54
N ALA A 39 -9.91 -9.44 9.18
CA ALA A 39 -9.61 -10.63 9.99
C ALA A 39 -8.10 -10.84 10.11
N ILE A 40 -7.36 -10.74 9.01
CA ILE A 40 -5.90 -10.88 9.01
C ILE A 40 -5.25 -9.76 9.83
N ALA A 41 -5.71 -8.52 9.64
CA ALA A 41 -5.16 -7.37 10.35
C ALA A 41 -5.32 -7.48 11.86
N LYS A 42 -6.47 -7.97 12.33
CA LYS A 42 -6.70 -8.19 13.76
C LYS A 42 -5.78 -9.25 14.34
N ALA A 43 -5.55 -10.33 13.59
CA ALA A 43 -4.73 -11.46 14.05
C ALA A 43 -3.24 -11.18 13.97
N ALA A 44 -2.78 -10.57 12.87
CA ALA A 44 -1.36 -10.44 12.56
C ALA A 44 -0.78 -9.06 12.82
N LYS A 45 -1.61 -8.03 12.97
CA LYS A 45 -1.21 -6.64 13.22
C LYS A 45 -0.09 -6.18 12.29
N PRO A 46 -0.34 -6.10 10.97
CA PRO A 46 0.69 -5.69 10.02
C PRO A 46 1.10 -4.23 10.22
N ASP A 47 2.30 -3.91 9.79
CA ASP A 47 2.80 -2.52 9.81
C ASP A 47 2.14 -1.68 8.71
N MET A 48 1.80 -2.32 7.60
CA MET A 48 1.28 -1.67 6.41
C MET A 48 0.42 -2.63 5.61
N ALA A 49 -0.54 -2.09 4.86
CA ALA A 49 -1.31 -2.83 3.88
C ALA A 49 -1.11 -2.23 2.48
N LEU A 50 -0.91 -3.10 1.50
CA LEU A 50 -0.95 -2.74 0.08
C LEU A 50 -2.31 -3.17 -0.45
N ILE A 51 -3.10 -2.23 -0.94
CA ILE A 51 -4.50 -2.46 -1.28
C ILE A 51 -4.76 -2.11 -2.74
N ASP A 52 -5.28 -3.06 -3.50
CA ASP A 52 -5.80 -2.76 -4.83
C ASP A 52 -6.99 -1.82 -4.69
N MET A 53 -6.96 -0.70 -5.40
CA MET A 53 -8.01 0.29 -5.34
C MET A 53 -9.36 -0.23 -5.86
N ARG A 54 -9.33 -1.20 -6.77
CA ARG A 54 -10.52 -1.85 -7.33
C ARG A 54 -10.45 -3.34 -7.08
N LEU A 55 -11.32 -3.81 -6.21
CA LEU A 55 -11.46 -5.23 -5.92
C LEU A 55 -12.65 -5.81 -6.70
N ALA A 56 -12.73 -7.14 -6.77
CA ALA A 56 -13.84 -7.83 -7.38
C ALA A 56 -15.16 -7.45 -6.71
N ASP A 57 -16.28 -7.67 -7.41
CA ASP A 57 -17.63 -7.40 -6.91
C ASP A 57 -17.90 -5.92 -6.60
N GLY A 58 -17.12 -5.02 -7.22
CA GLY A 58 -17.29 -3.59 -7.03
C GLY A 58 -16.85 -3.06 -5.69
N GLU A 59 -16.20 -3.88 -4.87
CA GLU A 59 -15.70 -3.44 -3.59
C GLU A 59 -14.56 -2.44 -3.77
N SER A 60 -14.57 -1.37 -2.98
CA SER A 60 -13.61 -0.29 -3.06
C SER A 60 -12.44 -0.50 -2.11
N GLY A 61 -11.22 -0.30 -2.63
CA GLY A 61 -10.02 -0.25 -1.80
C GLY A 61 -10.08 0.86 -0.75
N LEU A 62 -10.83 1.94 -1.02
CA LEU A 62 -11.05 3.01 -0.05
C LEU A 62 -11.75 2.51 1.21
N ASP A 63 -12.77 1.67 1.06
CA ASP A 63 -13.49 1.11 2.19
C ASP A 63 -12.60 0.18 3.01
N VAL A 64 -11.77 -0.62 2.34
CA VAL A 64 -10.80 -1.49 3.00
C VAL A 64 -9.80 -0.66 3.80
N ALA A 65 -9.23 0.38 3.18
CA ALA A 65 -8.26 1.26 3.84
C ALA A 65 -8.86 1.96 5.06
N THR A 66 -10.12 2.39 4.95
CA THR A 66 -10.83 3.01 6.07
C THR A 66 -10.99 2.04 7.22
N ALA A 67 -11.43 0.82 6.93
CA ALA A 67 -11.59 -0.22 7.96
C ALA A 67 -10.26 -0.57 8.63
N LEU A 68 -9.20 -0.71 7.86
CA LEU A 68 -7.87 -1.01 8.39
C LEU A 68 -7.32 0.17 9.20
N GLY A 69 -7.61 1.40 8.79
CA GLY A 69 -7.23 2.60 9.53
C GLY A 69 -7.80 2.63 10.93
N HIS A 70 -9.02 2.14 11.13
CA HIS A 70 -9.63 2.00 12.44
C HIS A 70 -8.89 1.01 13.35
N LEU A 71 -8.12 0.12 12.75
CA LEU A 71 -7.27 -0.85 13.47
C LEU A 71 -5.83 -0.36 13.63
N GLY A 72 -5.53 0.86 13.19
CA GLY A 72 -4.18 1.43 13.27
C GLY A 72 -3.25 0.97 12.16
N VAL A 73 -3.76 0.33 11.12
CA VAL A 73 -2.93 -0.14 9.99
C VAL A 73 -2.88 0.92 8.92
N ARG A 74 -1.67 1.34 8.54
CA ARG A 74 -1.45 2.29 7.45
C ARG A 74 -1.60 1.60 6.11
N SER A 75 -2.17 2.29 5.14
CA SER A 75 -2.46 1.72 3.83
C SER A 75 -1.81 2.50 2.71
N THR A 76 -1.46 1.81 1.62
CA THR A 76 -1.03 2.40 0.36
C THR A 76 -1.75 1.65 -0.75
N PHE A 77 -2.34 2.39 -1.67
CA PHE A 77 -3.02 1.78 -2.80
C PHE A 77 -2.05 1.42 -3.92
N PHE A 78 -2.41 0.42 -4.70
CA PHE A 78 -1.81 0.21 -6.00
C PHE A 78 -2.94 0.12 -7.03
N THR A 79 -2.72 0.72 -8.20
CA THR A 79 -3.78 0.93 -9.17
C THR A 79 -3.22 1.08 -10.59
N ARG A 80 -4.02 0.71 -11.58
CA ARG A 80 -3.69 0.91 -13.00
C ARG A 80 -4.07 2.30 -13.49
N THR A 81 -4.91 2.99 -12.74
CA THR A 81 -5.38 4.33 -13.09
C THR A 81 -4.94 5.29 -12.00
N PHE A 82 -4.83 6.56 -12.35
CA PHE A 82 -4.54 7.58 -11.35
C PHE A 82 -5.77 7.74 -10.45
N PRO A 83 -5.65 7.48 -9.15
CA PRO A 83 -6.76 7.70 -8.24
C PRO A 83 -7.00 9.19 -8.10
N ARG A 84 -8.25 9.53 -7.83
CA ARG A 84 -8.61 10.88 -7.44
C ARG A 84 -8.04 11.17 -6.05
N GLN A 85 -8.20 12.40 -5.57
CA GLN A 85 -7.78 12.80 -4.23
C GLN A 85 -8.57 12.11 -3.11
N ASP A 86 -9.46 11.21 -3.47
CA ASP A 86 -10.33 10.46 -2.54
C ASP A 86 -9.53 9.67 -1.50
N GLY A 87 -8.32 9.25 -1.83
CA GLY A 87 -7.45 8.51 -0.91
C GLY A 87 -6.78 9.36 0.16
N ASN A 88 -6.83 10.69 0.02
CA ASN A 88 -6.20 11.61 0.96
C ASN A 88 -6.87 11.51 2.34
N GLY A 89 -6.06 11.32 3.38
CA GLY A 89 -6.58 11.12 4.73
C GLY A 89 -6.95 9.68 5.06
N VAL A 90 -6.99 8.79 4.06
CA VAL A 90 -7.33 7.38 4.23
C VAL A 90 -6.10 6.50 4.06
N ALA A 91 -5.24 6.84 3.12
CA ALA A 91 -4.01 6.12 2.83
C ALA A 91 -2.83 7.08 2.69
N LEU A 92 -1.61 6.55 2.73
CA LEU A 92 -0.39 7.35 2.61
C LEU A 92 -0.16 7.81 1.16
N GLY A 93 -0.53 6.99 0.19
CA GLY A 93 -0.31 7.28 -1.21
C GLY A 93 -0.77 6.15 -2.11
N TYR A 94 -0.32 6.19 -3.35
CA TYR A 94 -0.60 5.12 -4.29
C TYR A 94 0.60 4.82 -5.18
N LEU A 95 0.70 3.53 -5.58
CA LEU A 95 1.63 3.07 -6.60
C LEU A 95 0.87 2.77 -7.88
N HIS A 96 1.48 3.09 -9.01
CA HIS A 96 0.98 2.63 -10.29
C HIS A 96 1.29 1.15 -10.47
N LYS A 97 0.34 0.34 -10.96
CA LYS A 97 0.53 -1.12 -11.11
C LYS A 97 1.69 -1.53 -12.01
N ARG A 98 2.25 -0.63 -12.81
CA ARG A 98 3.45 -0.88 -13.61
C ARG A 98 4.72 -0.51 -12.84
N PHE A 99 4.76 -0.84 -11.57
CA PHE A 99 5.87 -0.43 -10.71
C PHE A 99 7.16 -1.24 -10.94
N GLY A 100 7.06 -2.46 -11.46
CA GLY A 100 8.22 -3.36 -11.52
C GLY A 100 8.74 -3.72 -10.13
N ASP A 101 9.68 -4.65 -10.05
CA ASP A 101 10.23 -5.09 -8.76
C ASP A 101 10.88 -3.94 -8.00
N ARG A 102 11.71 -3.17 -8.70
CA ARG A 102 12.44 -2.06 -8.09
C ARG A 102 11.50 -0.95 -7.64
N GLY A 103 10.53 -0.62 -8.46
CA GLY A 103 9.54 0.40 -8.11
C GLY A 103 8.75 0.05 -6.86
N LEU A 104 8.33 -1.20 -6.73
CA LEU A 104 7.64 -1.66 -5.54
C LEU A 104 8.54 -1.59 -4.30
N LEU A 105 9.76 -2.13 -4.38
CA LEU A 105 10.67 -2.16 -3.24
C LEU A 105 11.09 -0.77 -2.79
N ASP A 106 11.39 0.12 -3.72
CA ASP A 106 11.76 1.50 -3.40
C ASP A 106 10.57 2.24 -2.76
N SER A 107 9.36 1.98 -3.25
CA SER A 107 8.14 2.57 -2.68
C SER A 107 7.88 2.08 -1.25
N VAL A 108 8.07 0.79 -1.00
CA VAL A 108 7.91 0.22 0.34
C VAL A 108 8.89 0.86 1.33
N GLU A 109 10.13 1.11 0.92
CA GLU A 109 11.12 1.77 1.78
C GLU A 109 10.72 3.22 2.10
N VAL A 110 10.16 3.94 1.12
CA VAL A 110 9.64 5.30 1.35
C VAL A 110 8.50 5.26 2.37
N ILE A 111 7.56 4.34 2.19
CA ILE A 111 6.41 4.21 3.10
C ILE A 111 6.87 3.85 4.50
N ARG A 112 7.85 2.95 4.62
CA ARG A 112 8.44 2.60 5.90
C ARG A 112 9.02 3.83 6.61
N ALA A 113 9.76 4.66 5.88
CA ALA A 113 10.30 5.90 6.43
C ALA A 113 9.20 6.83 6.93
N LEU A 114 8.12 6.97 6.16
CA LEU A 114 6.98 7.81 6.56
C LEU A 114 6.30 7.27 7.82
N ILE A 115 6.13 5.97 7.92
CA ILE A 115 5.55 5.34 9.11
C ILE A 115 6.45 5.57 10.33
N ASP A 116 7.76 5.50 10.16
CA ASP A 116 8.74 5.72 11.22
C ASP A 116 8.93 7.20 11.57
N GLY A 117 8.27 8.10 10.83
CA GLY A 117 8.36 9.54 11.06
C GLY A 117 9.60 10.20 10.49
N THR A 118 10.31 9.53 9.58
CA THR A 118 11.47 10.09 8.89
C THR A 118 11.08 10.59 7.50
N ILE A 119 11.90 11.48 6.95
CA ILE A 119 11.67 12.04 5.61
C ILE A 119 12.56 11.30 4.62
N PRO A 120 11.99 10.61 3.63
CA PRO A 120 12.79 9.93 2.61
C PRO A 120 13.60 10.92 1.77
N ALA A 121 14.75 10.48 1.27
CA ALA A 121 15.62 11.32 0.44
C ALA A 121 15.02 11.60 -0.94
N SER A 122 14.24 10.67 -1.48
CA SER A 122 13.64 10.80 -2.81
C SER A 122 12.40 9.92 -2.93
N LEU A 123 11.61 10.17 -3.97
CA LEU A 123 10.44 9.36 -4.32
C LEU A 123 10.71 8.61 -5.62
N PRO A 124 10.42 7.30 -5.68
CA PRO A 124 10.41 6.60 -6.95
C PRO A 124 9.28 7.16 -7.85
N PRO A 125 9.46 7.16 -9.17
CA PRO A 125 8.44 7.72 -10.09
C PRO A 125 7.08 7.03 -9.99
N THR A 126 7.04 5.81 -9.48
CA THR A 126 5.82 5.02 -9.38
C THR A 126 4.98 5.33 -8.15
N LEU A 127 5.53 6.08 -7.19
CA LEU A 127 4.84 6.37 -5.93
C LEU A 127 4.42 7.83 -5.86
N HIS A 128 3.15 8.06 -5.55
CA HIS A 128 2.61 9.37 -5.23
C HIS A 128 2.12 9.38 -3.78
N ILE A 129 2.49 10.40 -3.02
CA ILE A 129 2.06 10.58 -1.63
C ILE A 129 0.91 11.57 -1.61
N PHE A 130 -0.18 11.25 -0.88
CA PHE A 130 -1.35 12.11 -0.80
C PHE A 130 -1.11 13.41 -0.02
N ASP A 131 -0.20 13.38 0.96
CA ASP A 131 0.19 14.59 1.68
C ASP A 131 0.98 15.50 0.72
N ALA A 132 0.31 16.51 0.18
CA ALA A 132 0.90 17.41 -0.82
C ALA A 132 2.15 18.16 -0.31
N PRO A 133 2.17 18.71 0.91
CA PRO A 133 3.39 19.31 1.45
C PRO A 133 4.55 18.32 1.55
N MET A 134 4.29 17.10 1.98
CA MET A 134 5.32 16.06 2.08
C MET A 134 5.80 15.63 0.70
N GLN A 135 4.89 15.47 -0.26
CA GLN A 135 5.24 15.13 -1.64
C GLN A 135 6.21 16.17 -2.22
N LYS A 136 5.89 17.44 -2.05
CA LYS A 136 6.71 18.55 -2.52
C LYS A 136 8.08 18.59 -1.83
N LYS A 137 8.09 18.37 -0.53
CA LYS A 137 9.32 18.37 0.28
C LYS A 137 10.31 17.30 -0.16
N ILE A 138 9.81 16.09 -0.44
CA ILE A 138 10.65 14.96 -0.86
C ILE A 138 11.09 15.12 -2.31
N SER A 139 10.16 15.48 -3.20
CA SER A 139 10.45 15.58 -4.63
C SER A 139 11.25 16.82 -5.01
N GLY A 140 11.33 17.81 -4.14
CA GLY A 140 12.02 19.07 -4.41
C GLY A 140 11.29 19.99 -5.39
N LYS A 141 10.00 19.74 -5.60
CA LYS A 141 9.21 20.52 -6.58
C LYS A 141 8.00 21.19 -5.95
#